data_c7dc386d4ea6e56e766573546a5d87da
#
_entry.id   c7dc386d4ea6e56e766573546a5d87da
#
_cell.length_a   1.000
_cell.length_b   1.000
_cell.length_c   1.000
_cell.angle_alpha   90.00
_cell.angle_beta   90.00
_cell.angle_gamma   90.00
#
_symmetry.space_group_name_H-M   'P 1'
#
loop_
_entity.id
_entity.type
_entity.pdbx_description
1 polymer ?
#
loop_
_entity_poly.entity_id
_entity_poly.type
_entity_poly.pdbx_seq_one_letter_code
_entity_poly.pdbx_strand_id
1 'polypeptide(L)'
;MDRKIQTSLITKTLAVAITAAMASTVQAASTEQQQIQELRQEVQALKALIQQQQQVQQQQQVQIQQVQAQPAPAAKSASPFSLKSKGGAEVNLYGFVRGDAAYQIEGGNGMFNRIHAVSLGDENNATEDRFDSTATTTRLGLDFKGPVAGKDVGGKIEIDFRGGDKNDTVRIRHAYLTMNNWLLGQTTSSFLSGETTPEMLDFNSPLGIGTYRTPQVRYSDKLNADTTYFVGLEKGHDDNRLPAATAKVAHKFAEGAGTLTGRALVQEVRVRDVADETDFGWGLAAGVNFKPTETLTLNADYSHVTGDDKFILYTNGNERYSVDGNDIDLKEFDAFTLGATLKITPKLRSTLGYGAVFFNDAVDEENDELQQGWLNVMYNPVQAITLGAEYVYGERETADGQTGKDKRIGVMARYNF
;
A
#
# COMPACT_ATOMS: atom_id res chain seq x y z
N MET A 1 -11.31 -6.01 -24.96
CA MET A 1 -10.80 -6.92 -25.98
C MET A 1 -11.40 -8.33 -25.85
N ASP A 2 -12.17 -8.61 -24.80
CA ASP A 2 -12.64 -9.97 -24.47
C ASP A 2 -14.02 -10.38 -24.99
N ARG A 3 -14.82 -9.44 -25.46
CA ARG A 3 -16.12 -9.77 -26.07
C ARG A 3 -16.05 -10.41 -27.47
N LYS A 4 -14.96 -10.21 -28.22
CA LYS A 4 -14.78 -10.80 -29.55
C LYS A 4 -14.24 -12.24 -29.52
N ILE A 5 -13.61 -12.66 -28.44
CA ILE A 5 -13.03 -14.02 -28.30
C ILE A 5 -14.12 -15.02 -27.89
N GLN A 6 -15.04 -14.63 -27.00
CA GLN A 6 -16.14 -15.52 -26.57
C GLN A 6 -17.18 -15.77 -27.70
N THR A 7 -17.47 -14.75 -28.53
CA THR A 7 -18.35 -14.95 -29.69
C THR A 7 -17.72 -15.81 -30.77
N SER A 8 -16.40 -15.83 -30.91
CA SER A 8 -15.67 -16.65 -31.88
C SER A 8 -15.62 -18.14 -31.51
N LEU A 9 -15.61 -18.48 -30.19
CA LEU A 9 -15.67 -19.89 -29.76
C LEU A 9 -17.07 -20.49 -29.91
N ILE A 10 -18.11 -19.74 -29.60
CA ILE A 10 -19.51 -20.20 -29.75
C ILE A 10 -19.91 -20.41 -31.20
N THR A 11 -19.45 -19.52 -32.08
CA THR A 11 -19.69 -19.68 -33.56
C THR A 11 -18.92 -20.84 -34.17
N LYS A 12 -17.70 -21.17 -33.68
CA LYS A 12 -16.94 -22.31 -34.20
C LYS A 12 -17.50 -23.65 -33.74
N THR A 13 -18.06 -23.74 -32.56
CA THR A 13 -18.70 -24.96 -32.04
C THR A 13 -20.05 -25.22 -32.77
N LEU A 14 -20.80 -24.17 -33.09
CA LEU A 14 -22.03 -24.30 -33.85
C LEU A 14 -21.79 -24.70 -35.33
N ALA A 15 -20.72 -24.20 -35.93
CA ALA A 15 -20.37 -24.53 -37.34
C ALA A 15 -19.92 -26.00 -37.52
N VAL A 16 -19.25 -26.59 -36.51
CA VAL A 16 -18.84 -28.01 -36.53
C VAL A 16 -20.03 -28.96 -36.37
N ALA A 17 -21.07 -28.56 -35.58
CA ALA A 17 -22.29 -29.37 -35.45
C ALA A 17 -23.17 -29.37 -36.71
N ILE A 18 -23.18 -28.28 -37.49
CA ILE A 18 -23.97 -28.19 -38.75
C ILE A 18 -23.28 -28.91 -39.89
N THR A 19 -21.93 -28.95 -39.97
CA THR A 19 -21.19 -29.68 -40.98
C THR A 19 -21.24 -31.20 -40.82
N ALA A 20 -21.38 -31.70 -39.60
CA ALA A 20 -21.56 -33.15 -39.34
C ALA A 20 -22.96 -33.66 -39.75
N ALA A 21 -23.98 -32.78 -39.77
CA ALA A 21 -25.34 -33.15 -40.21
C ALA A 21 -25.54 -33.16 -41.72
N MET A 22 -24.61 -32.53 -42.50
CA MET A 22 -24.76 -32.50 -43.99
C MET A 22 -23.92 -33.54 -44.73
N ALA A 23 -23.14 -34.36 -44.05
CA ALA A 23 -22.29 -35.37 -44.66
C ALA A 23 -22.92 -36.77 -44.78
N SER A 24 -24.18 -36.96 -44.38
CA SER A 24 -24.88 -38.26 -44.36
C SER A 24 -26.02 -38.43 -45.38
N THR A 25 -26.07 -37.59 -46.39
CA THR A 25 -27.11 -37.74 -47.46
C THR A 25 -26.55 -38.18 -48.79
N VAL A 26 -25.90 -39.32 -48.83
CA VAL A 26 -25.82 -40.15 -50.05
C VAL A 26 -25.65 -41.59 -49.63
N GLN A 27 -26.76 -42.36 -49.51
CA GLN A 27 -26.91 -43.70 -50.04
C GLN A 27 -28.14 -44.44 -49.51
N ALA A 28 -28.90 -44.95 -50.45
CA ALA A 28 -29.89 -46.03 -50.35
C ALA A 28 -31.28 -45.69 -49.75
N ALA A 29 -32.29 -46.00 -50.50
CA ALA A 29 -33.69 -45.97 -50.13
C ALA A 29 -33.96 -46.69 -48.82
N SER A 30 -34.04 -45.90 -47.74
CA SER A 30 -34.45 -46.39 -46.41
C SER A 30 -35.95 -46.55 -46.40
N THR A 31 -36.43 -47.68 -45.92
CA THR A 31 -37.86 -47.92 -45.68
C THR A 31 -38.42 -46.85 -44.72
N GLU A 32 -39.66 -46.50 -44.87
CA GLU A 32 -40.37 -45.45 -44.08
C GLU A 32 -40.17 -45.65 -42.55
N GLN A 33 -39.99 -46.87 -42.11
CA GLN A 33 -39.67 -47.24 -40.73
C GLN A 33 -38.24 -46.80 -40.27
N GLN A 34 -37.27 -46.82 -41.18
CA GLN A 34 -35.89 -46.36 -40.88
C GLN A 34 -35.86 -44.82 -40.73
N GLN A 35 -36.58 -44.12 -41.63
CA GLN A 35 -36.69 -42.65 -41.51
C GLN A 35 -37.39 -42.20 -40.23
N ILE A 36 -38.42 -42.93 -39.77
CA ILE A 36 -39.11 -42.65 -38.53
C ILE A 36 -38.15 -42.93 -37.34
N GLN A 37 -37.30 -43.90 -37.40
CA GLN A 37 -36.32 -44.20 -36.34
C GLN A 37 -35.18 -43.16 -36.29
N GLU A 38 -34.70 -42.70 -37.41
CA GLU A 38 -33.71 -41.59 -37.48
C GLU A 38 -34.32 -40.29 -36.97
N LEU A 39 -35.52 -39.91 -37.38
CA LEU A 39 -36.22 -38.74 -36.84
C LEU A 39 -36.44 -38.80 -35.31
N ARG A 40 -36.74 -39.99 -34.77
CA ARG A 40 -36.87 -40.16 -33.32
C ARG A 40 -35.55 -40.01 -32.60
N GLN A 41 -34.44 -40.45 -33.16
CA GLN A 41 -33.11 -40.25 -32.62
C GLN A 41 -32.70 -38.77 -32.65
N GLU A 42 -32.97 -38.06 -33.74
CA GLU A 42 -32.72 -36.62 -33.85
C GLU A 42 -33.53 -35.82 -32.87
N VAL A 43 -34.81 -36.13 -32.70
CA VAL A 43 -35.70 -35.48 -31.72
C VAL A 43 -35.22 -35.76 -30.28
N GLN A 44 -34.72 -36.95 -30.00
CA GLN A 44 -34.12 -37.26 -28.68
C GLN A 44 -32.80 -36.50 -28.48
N ALA A 45 -31.94 -36.42 -29.49
CA ALA A 45 -30.71 -35.65 -29.43
C ALA A 45 -30.98 -34.14 -29.24
N LEU A 46 -31.97 -33.60 -29.96
CA LEU A 46 -32.41 -32.21 -29.79
C LEU A 46 -32.98 -31.94 -28.39
N LYS A 47 -33.79 -32.87 -27.86
CA LYS A 47 -34.29 -32.74 -26.46
C LYS A 47 -33.15 -32.77 -25.44
N ALA A 48 -32.17 -33.62 -25.59
CA ALA A 48 -30.99 -33.67 -24.73
C ALA A 48 -30.18 -32.37 -24.82
N LEU A 49 -30.02 -31.79 -26.00
CA LEU A 49 -29.33 -30.50 -26.21
C LEU A 49 -30.08 -29.32 -25.57
N ILE A 50 -31.41 -29.32 -25.71
CA ILE A 50 -32.28 -28.30 -25.06
C ILE A 50 -32.18 -28.41 -23.55
N GLN A 51 -32.19 -29.63 -22.98
CA GLN A 51 -32.04 -29.84 -21.55
C GLN A 51 -30.67 -29.39 -21.05
N GLN A 52 -29.61 -29.70 -21.80
CA GLN A 52 -28.27 -29.23 -21.49
C GLN A 52 -28.18 -27.69 -21.55
N GLN A 53 -28.79 -27.07 -22.54
CA GLN A 53 -28.85 -25.60 -22.67
C GLN A 53 -29.62 -24.96 -21.51
N GLN A 54 -30.73 -25.57 -21.09
CA GLN A 54 -31.50 -25.11 -19.92
C GLN A 54 -30.72 -25.26 -18.62
N GLN A 55 -29.94 -26.33 -18.44
CA GLN A 55 -29.08 -26.50 -17.27
C GLN A 55 -27.94 -25.46 -17.25
N VAL A 56 -27.33 -25.17 -18.41
CA VAL A 56 -26.32 -24.12 -18.53
C VAL A 56 -26.92 -22.73 -18.25
N GLN A 57 -28.11 -22.45 -18.74
CA GLN A 57 -28.82 -21.19 -18.41
C GLN A 57 -29.18 -21.08 -16.94
N GLN A 58 -29.62 -22.17 -16.30
CA GLN A 58 -29.89 -22.18 -14.86
C GLN A 58 -28.60 -21.99 -14.05
N GLN A 59 -27.50 -22.64 -14.44
CA GLN A 59 -26.19 -22.41 -13.78
C GLN A 59 -25.69 -20.98 -13.98
N GLN A 60 -25.88 -20.38 -15.14
CA GLN A 60 -25.55 -18.97 -15.37
C GLN A 60 -26.45 -18.03 -14.55
N GLN A 61 -27.75 -18.32 -14.42
CA GLN A 61 -28.65 -17.53 -13.57
C GLN A 61 -28.28 -17.66 -12.09
N VAL A 62 -27.92 -18.86 -11.63
CA VAL A 62 -27.43 -19.06 -10.25
C VAL A 62 -26.11 -18.35 -10.02
N GLN A 63 -25.18 -18.38 -10.98
CA GLN A 63 -23.94 -17.59 -10.89
C GLN A 63 -24.19 -16.08 -10.90
N ILE A 64 -25.13 -15.59 -11.74
CA ILE A 64 -25.52 -14.18 -11.77
C ILE A 64 -26.18 -13.78 -10.44
N GLN A 65 -27.03 -14.64 -9.86
CA GLN A 65 -27.63 -14.40 -8.54
C GLN A 65 -26.62 -14.48 -7.41
N GLN A 66 -25.62 -15.38 -7.49
CA GLN A 66 -24.52 -15.44 -6.52
C GLN A 66 -23.56 -14.24 -6.65
N VAL A 67 -23.30 -13.74 -7.86
CA VAL A 67 -22.53 -12.50 -8.07
C VAL A 67 -23.33 -11.26 -7.62
N GLN A 68 -24.65 -11.28 -7.75
CA GLN A 68 -25.52 -10.21 -7.24
C GLN A 68 -25.78 -10.31 -5.73
N ALA A 69 -25.69 -11.52 -5.15
CA ALA A 69 -25.83 -11.74 -3.70
C ALA A 69 -24.48 -11.65 -2.94
N GLN A 70 -23.35 -11.63 -3.63
CA GLN A 70 -22.13 -11.15 -2.99
C GLN A 70 -22.36 -9.66 -2.69
N PRO A 71 -22.22 -9.22 -1.43
CA PRO A 71 -22.17 -7.80 -1.16
C PRO A 71 -21.10 -7.25 -2.08
N ALA A 72 -21.47 -6.37 -2.99
CA ALA A 72 -20.52 -5.62 -3.80
C ALA A 72 -19.42 -5.19 -2.85
N PRO A 73 -18.10 -5.36 -3.20
CA PRO A 73 -17.01 -4.90 -2.35
C PRO A 73 -17.42 -3.50 -1.96
N ALA A 74 -17.62 -3.29 -0.63
CA ALA A 74 -18.37 -2.18 -0.08
C ALA A 74 -18.00 -0.96 -0.88
N ALA A 75 -18.92 -0.47 -1.69
CA ALA A 75 -18.70 0.74 -2.47
C ALA A 75 -18.19 1.70 -1.41
N LYS A 76 -16.95 2.19 -1.57
CA LYS A 76 -16.40 3.20 -0.66
C LYS A 76 -17.55 4.16 -0.51
N SER A 77 -18.16 4.20 0.68
CA SER A 77 -19.35 4.99 0.94
C SER A 77 -19.04 6.35 0.37
N ALA A 78 -19.80 6.78 -0.64
CA ALA A 78 -19.58 8.08 -1.22
C ALA A 78 -19.54 9.03 -0.04
N SER A 79 -18.45 9.78 0.12
CA SER A 79 -18.32 10.75 1.18
C SER A 79 -19.65 11.53 1.18
N PRO A 80 -20.27 11.79 2.33
CA PRO A 80 -21.47 12.62 2.39
C PRO A 80 -21.25 14.00 1.78
N PHE A 81 -20.00 14.36 1.50
CA PHE A 81 -19.55 15.58 0.89
C PHE A 81 -19.03 15.39 -0.55
N SER A 82 -19.74 14.61 -1.36
CA SER A 82 -19.44 14.48 -2.80
C SER A 82 -20.19 15.54 -3.61
N LEU A 83 -19.46 16.30 -4.43
CA LEU A 83 -19.99 17.27 -5.37
C LEU A 83 -19.76 16.78 -6.80
N LYS A 84 -20.83 16.78 -7.63
CA LYS A 84 -20.73 16.47 -9.06
C LYS A 84 -20.93 17.73 -9.88
N SER A 85 -19.99 18.03 -10.78
CA SER A 85 -20.12 19.13 -11.73
C SER A 85 -21.03 18.73 -12.90
N LYS A 86 -21.56 19.72 -13.62
CA LYS A 86 -22.33 19.50 -14.86
C LYS A 86 -21.50 18.78 -15.96
N GLY A 87 -20.19 18.89 -15.93
CA GLY A 87 -19.26 18.24 -16.85
C GLY A 87 -18.86 16.80 -16.43
N GLY A 88 -19.50 16.23 -15.39
CA GLY A 88 -19.23 14.85 -14.93
C GLY A 88 -18.02 14.72 -13.99
N ALA A 89 -17.37 15.83 -13.64
CA ALA A 89 -16.32 15.79 -12.63
C ALA A 89 -16.93 15.59 -11.23
N GLU A 90 -16.32 14.72 -10.45
CA GLU A 90 -16.68 14.41 -9.07
C GLU A 90 -15.57 14.88 -8.13
N VAL A 91 -15.93 15.59 -7.08
CA VAL A 91 -15.02 16.05 -6.02
C VAL A 91 -15.51 15.49 -4.70
N ASN A 92 -14.67 14.75 -4.00
CA ASN A 92 -14.96 14.16 -2.70
C ASN A 92 -14.08 14.82 -1.64
N LEU A 93 -14.69 15.40 -0.63
CA LEU A 93 -14.03 15.80 0.61
C LEU A 93 -13.93 14.57 1.51
N TYR A 94 -12.75 14.29 2.03
CA TYR A 94 -12.52 13.22 2.99
C TYR A 94 -11.50 13.66 4.04
N GLY A 95 -11.41 12.89 5.12
CA GLY A 95 -10.42 13.16 6.13
C GLY A 95 -10.81 12.60 7.49
N PHE A 96 -10.17 13.13 8.49
CA PHE A 96 -10.50 12.83 9.88
C PHE A 96 -10.10 13.98 10.80
N VAL A 97 -10.87 14.17 11.84
CA VAL A 97 -10.44 14.92 13.03
C VAL A 97 -9.85 13.90 14.00
N ARG A 98 -8.66 14.19 14.52
CA ARG A 98 -7.96 13.29 15.42
C ARG A 98 -7.33 14.06 16.59
N GLY A 99 -7.58 13.57 17.81
CA GLY A 99 -6.90 13.98 19.01
C GLY A 99 -6.04 12.83 19.53
N ASP A 100 -4.82 13.16 19.94
CA ASP A 100 -3.85 12.23 20.52
C ASP A 100 -3.41 12.74 21.88
N ALA A 101 -3.14 11.83 22.82
CA ALA A 101 -2.44 12.10 24.04
C ALA A 101 -1.42 10.98 24.31
N ALA A 102 -0.29 11.33 24.89
CA ALA A 102 0.75 10.39 25.23
C ALA A 102 1.36 10.70 26.59
N TYR A 103 1.70 9.65 27.33
CA TYR A 103 2.52 9.71 28.51
C TYR A 103 3.86 9.06 28.21
N GLN A 104 4.91 9.88 28.18
CA GLN A 104 6.29 9.46 28.01
C GLN A 104 6.83 9.01 29.35
N ILE A 105 7.12 7.72 29.50
CA ILE A 105 7.69 7.15 30.70
C ILE A 105 9.20 7.36 30.69
N GLU A 106 9.83 7.17 29.52
CA GLU A 106 11.28 7.28 29.30
C GLU A 106 11.56 7.63 27.84
N GLY A 107 12.60 8.40 27.55
CA GLY A 107 13.18 8.54 26.22
C GLY A 107 12.81 9.76 25.44
N GLY A 108 12.04 9.65 24.39
CA GLY A 108 11.90 10.63 23.33
C GLY A 108 11.39 12.03 23.73
N ASN A 109 11.94 13.06 23.12
CA ASN A 109 11.59 14.47 23.35
C ASN A 109 10.41 14.95 22.50
N GLY A 110 9.67 14.05 21.86
CA GLY A 110 8.47 14.32 21.05
C GLY A 110 7.30 13.43 21.47
N MET A 111 6.08 13.85 21.11
CA MET A 111 4.86 13.08 21.40
C MET A 111 4.78 11.76 20.66
N PHE A 112 5.33 11.71 19.43
CA PHE A 112 5.37 10.54 18.60
C PHE A 112 6.79 10.03 18.45
N ASN A 113 6.91 8.77 18.08
CA ASN A 113 8.16 8.08 17.96
C ASN A 113 9.23 8.87 17.18
N ARG A 114 10.39 8.97 17.80
CA ARG A 114 11.65 9.46 17.24
C ARG A 114 12.79 8.68 17.86
N ILE A 115 12.75 7.36 17.68
CA ILE A 115 13.70 6.44 18.35
C ILE A 115 15.16 6.78 18.06
N HIS A 116 15.45 7.24 16.84
CA HIS A 116 16.80 7.66 16.42
C HIS A 116 17.38 8.85 17.22
N ALA A 117 16.56 9.54 17.98
CA ALA A 117 16.91 10.76 18.71
C ALA A 117 16.54 10.70 20.19
N VAL A 118 16.27 9.51 20.74
CA VAL A 118 16.08 9.39 22.18
C VAL A 118 17.40 9.67 22.93
N SER A 119 17.31 10.21 24.15
CA SER A 119 18.47 10.51 24.97
C SER A 119 19.28 9.23 25.25
N LEU A 120 20.60 9.35 25.21
CA LEU A 120 21.53 8.28 25.53
C LEU A 120 21.94 8.35 27.01
N GLY A 121 22.18 7.18 27.62
CA GLY A 121 22.60 7.06 29.01
C GLY A 121 21.50 7.34 30.03
N ASP A 122 21.82 7.13 31.29
CA ASP A 122 20.91 7.35 32.44
C ASP A 122 20.95 8.79 32.96
N GLU A 123 21.89 9.60 32.50
CA GLU A 123 22.13 10.97 32.99
C GLU A 123 21.33 11.99 32.17
N ASN A 124 20.41 12.69 32.82
CA ASN A 124 19.64 13.80 32.23
C ASN A 124 18.53 13.42 31.24
N ASN A 125 17.73 12.44 31.57
CA ASN A 125 16.50 12.20 30.77
C ASN A 125 15.44 13.28 31.11
N ALA A 126 15.66 14.50 30.63
CA ALA A 126 14.75 15.65 30.78
C ALA A 126 13.38 15.40 30.11
N THR A 127 13.18 14.23 29.52
CA THR A 127 11.98 13.86 28.78
C THR A 127 11.13 12.79 29.46
N GLU A 128 11.55 12.32 30.64
CA GLU A 128 10.79 11.39 31.46
C GLU A 128 9.54 12.01 32.09
N ASP A 129 8.60 11.14 32.47
CA ASP A 129 7.38 11.49 33.22
C ASP A 129 6.62 12.68 32.61
N ARG A 130 6.51 12.71 31.27
CA ARG A 130 5.89 13.82 30.57
C ARG A 130 4.58 13.42 29.93
N PHE A 131 3.54 14.21 30.19
CA PHE A 131 2.29 14.17 29.45
C PHE A 131 2.29 15.17 28.30
N ASP A 132 1.81 14.74 27.14
CA ASP A 132 1.67 15.59 25.95
C ASP A 132 0.35 15.29 25.21
N SER A 133 -0.18 16.25 24.47
CA SER A 133 -1.40 16.08 23.69
C SER A 133 -1.43 16.97 22.45
N THR A 134 -2.09 16.51 21.40
CA THR A 134 -2.19 17.27 20.15
C THR A 134 -3.45 16.93 19.36
N ALA A 135 -3.88 17.85 18.49
CA ALA A 135 -4.84 17.62 17.42
C ALA A 135 -4.25 17.87 16.02
N THR A 136 -2.95 18.16 15.94
CA THR A 136 -2.26 18.49 14.67
C THR A 136 -2.16 17.31 13.69
N THR A 137 -2.46 16.11 14.16
CA THR A 137 -2.60 14.88 13.35
C THR A 137 -3.88 14.85 12.51
N THR A 138 -4.82 15.77 12.74
CA THR A 138 -6.02 15.96 11.91
C THR A 138 -5.64 16.11 10.44
N ARG A 139 -6.42 15.47 9.55
CA ARG A 139 -6.13 15.40 8.12
C ARG A 139 -7.35 15.80 7.30
N LEU A 140 -7.12 16.60 6.27
CA LEU A 140 -8.13 17.03 5.30
C LEU A 140 -7.64 16.66 3.89
N GLY A 141 -8.53 16.16 3.07
CA GLY A 141 -8.22 15.78 1.69
C GLY A 141 -9.37 16.02 0.72
N LEU A 142 -9.01 16.25 -0.52
CA LEU A 142 -9.90 16.34 -1.66
C LEU A 142 -9.42 15.35 -2.71
N ASP A 143 -10.29 14.44 -3.11
CA ASP A 143 -10.13 13.63 -4.32
C ASP A 143 -11.00 14.22 -5.42
N PHE A 144 -10.45 14.35 -6.63
CA PHE A 144 -11.23 14.73 -7.79
C PHE A 144 -11.02 13.74 -8.93
N LYS A 145 -12.09 13.47 -9.68
CA LYS A 145 -12.10 12.55 -10.80
C LYS A 145 -13.12 13.00 -11.83
N GLY A 146 -12.76 12.93 -13.11
CA GLY A 146 -13.69 13.19 -14.19
C GLY A 146 -13.06 12.97 -15.56
N PRO A 147 -13.88 12.75 -16.58
CA PRO A 147 -13.41 12.68 -17.96
C PRO A 147 -13.08 14.10 -18.46
N VAL A 148 -11.90 14.26 -19.08
CA VAL A 148 -11.49 15.48 -19.78
C VAL A 148 -11.00 15.10 -21.17
N ALA A 149 -11.68 15.58 -22.22
CA ALA A 149 -11.33 15.27 -23.61
C ALA A 149 -11.12 13.77 -23.88
N GLY A 150 -11.97 12.90 -23.31
CA GLY A 150 -11.90 11.45 -23.48
C GLY A 150 -10.77 10.76 -22.69
N LYS A 151 -10.10 11.47 -21.79
CA LYS A 151 -9.09 10.92 -20.88
C LYS A 151 -9.66 10.81 -19.47
N ASP A 152 -9.27 9.77 -18.73
CA ASP A 152 -9.52 9.68 -17.30
C ASP A 152 -8.56 10.60 -16.57
N VAL A 153 -9.07 11.70 -16.04
CA VAL A 153 -8.31 12.69 -15.26
C VAL A 153 -8.76 12.63 -13.81
N GLY A 154 -7.82 12.64 -12.90
CA GLY A 154 -8.08 12.70 -11.47
C GLY A 154 -6.96 13.38 -10.73
N GLY A 155 -7.07 13.43 -9.43
CA GLY A 155 -6.02 13.96 -8.57
C GLY A 155 -6.42 13.98 -7.12
N LYS A 156 -5.47 14.41 -6.31
CA LYS A 156 -5.62 14.45 -4.86
C LYS A 156 -4.88 15.64 -4.29
N ILE A 157 -5.51 16.30 -3.31
CA ILE A 157 -4.84 17.20 -2.39
C ILE A 157 -5.11 16.69 -0.98
N GLU A 158 -4.09 16.46 -0.18
CA GLU A 158 -4.20 16.06 1.22
C GLU A 158 -3.20 16.84 2.07
N ILE A 159 -3.68 17.36 3.19
CA ILE A 159 -2.88 18.10 4.17
C ILE A 159 -3.08 17.53 5.57
N ASP A 160 -2.08 17.75 6.43
CA ASP A 160 -2.18 17.69 7.89
C ASP A 160 -1.54 18.95 8.51
N PHE A 161 -1.54 19.04 9.84
CA PHE A 161 -1.03 20.20 10.55
C PHE A 161 0.29 19.90 11.28
N ARG A 162 1.08 18.97 10.72
CA ARG A 162 2.37 18.56 11.29
C ARG A 162 3.56 19.06 10.47
N GLY A 163 3.44 20.23 9.87
CA GLY A 163 4.52 20.93 9.21
C GLY A 163 5.30 21.84 10.18
N GLY A 164 6.45 22.32 9.71
CA GLY A 164 7.36 23.17 10.48
C GLY A 164 8.04 22.44 11.64
N ASP A 165 9.01 23.11 12.26
CA ASP A 165 9.86 22.52 13.32
C ASP A 165 9.06 22.16 14.58
N LYS A 166 7.99 22.94 14.86
CA LYS A 166 7.11 22.68 16.01
C LYS A 166 5.98 21.69 15.72
N ASN A 167 5.88 21.19 14.49
CA ASN A 167 4.79 20.32 14.01
C ASN A 167 3.38 20.91 14.27
N ASP A 168 3.19 22.19 13.97
CA ASP A 168 1.97 22.96 14.19
C ASP A 168 1.50 23.78 12.99
N THR A 169 2.15 23.62 11.82
CA THR A 169 1.79 24.30 10.57
C THR A 169 1.23 23.32 9.54
N VAL A 170 0.58 23.87 8.52
CA VAL A 170 0.05 23.06 7.40
C VAL A 170 1.18 22.36 6.65
N ARG A 171 1.04 21.06 6.45
CA ARG A 171 1.95 20.23 5.66
C ARG A 171 1.20 19.57 4.49
N ILE A 172 1.70 19.75 3.27
CA ILE A 172 1.20 19.04 2.10
C ILE A 172 1.70 17.59 2.18
N ARG A 173 0.75 16.65 2.22
CA ARG A 173 1.03 15.21 2.17
C ARG A 173 1.00 14.69 0.74
N HIS A 174 -0.10 14.96 0.06
CA HIS A 174 -0.31 14.61 -1.34
C HIS A 174 -0.81 15.83 -2.11
N ALA A 175 -0.25 16.05 -3.27
CA ALA A 175 -0.70 17.04 -4.24
C ALA A 175 -0.30 16.56 -5.63
N TYR A 176 -1.21 15.85 -6.32
CA TYR A 176 -0.92 15.27 -7.61
C TYR A 176 -2.13 15.23 -8.55
N LEU A 177 -1.82 15.19 -9.83
CA LEU A 177 -2.73 14.94 -10.94
C LEU A 177 -2.51 13.55 -11.50
N THR A 178 -3.57 12.88 -11.94
CA THR A 178 -3.50 11.65 -12.73
C THR A 178 -4.16 11.85 -14.09
N MET A 179 -3.57 11.24 -15.12
CA MET A 179 -4.15 11.16 -16.45
C MET A 179 -3.88 9.75 -17.02
N ASN A 180 -4.95 8.97 -17.16
CA ASN A 180 -4.85 7.53 -17.47
C ASN A 180 -3.87 6.83 -16.50
N ASN A 181 -2.76 6.29 -17.02
CA ASN A 181 -1.74 5.53 -16.29
C ASN A 181 -0.65 6.42 -15.64
N TRP A 182 -0.67 7.73 -15.92
CA TRP A 182 0.35 8.66 -15.44
C TRP A 182 -0.09 9.40 -14.18
N LEU A 183 0.87 9.63 -13.29
CA LEU A 183 0.74 10.52 -12.13
C LEU A 183 1.86 11.54 -12.19
N LEU A 184 1.53 12.82 -11.93
CA LEU A 184 2.45 13.93 -11.82
C LEU A 184 2.15 14.72 -10.54
N GLY A 185 3.15 14.93 -9.70
CA GLY A 185 3.04 15.70 -8.44
C GLY A 185 3.58 14.95 -7.25
N GLN A 186 3.26 15.40 -6.03
CA GLN A 186 3.78 14.89 -4.79
C GLN A 186 2.90 13.76 -4.23
N THR A 187 3.49 12.61 -3.97
CA THR A 187 2.87 11.50 -3.24
C THR A 187 3.95 10.58 -2.63
N THR A 188 3.54 9.50 -1.98
CA THR A 188 4.46 8.51 -1.42
C THR A 188 5.34 7.90 -2.52
N SER A 189 6.62 7.77 -2.23
CA SER A 189 7.59 7.12 -3.10
C SER A 189 7.14 5.72 -3.50
N SER A 190 7.44 5.31 -4.74
CA SER A 190 7.19 3.94 -5.20
C SER A 190 8.11 2.91 -4.54
N PHE A 191 9.22 3.33 -3.94
CA PHE A 191 10.08 2.46 -3.13
C PHE A 191 9.44 2.06 -1.79
N LEU A 192 8.34 2.70 -1.37
CA LEU A 192 7.63 2.40 -0.13
C LEU A 192 6.36 1.60 -0.36
N SER A 193 5.92 0.85 0.65
CA SER A 193 4.73 0.01 0.60
C SER A 193 3.80 0.30 1.78
N GLY A 194 2.74 1.06 1.51
CA GLY A 194 1.64 1.19 2.47
C GLY A 194 0.80 -0.08 2.63
N GLU A 195 0.89 -0.99 1.65
CA GLU A 195 0.15 -2.26 1.64
C GLU A 195 0.68 -3.25 2.68
N THR A 196 1.97 -3.18 3.00
CA THR A 196 2.67 -4.11 3.90
C THR A 196 2.90 -3.54 5.29
N THR A 197 2.59 -2.25 5.50
CA THR A 197 2.74 -1.58 6.80
C THR A 197 1.74 -2.13 7.83
N PRO A 198 2.18 -2.65 8.99
CA PRO A 198 1.28 -3.04 10.07
C PRO A 198 0.59 -1.82 10.72
N GLU A 199 -0.55 -2.08 11.37
CA GLU A 199 -1.27 -1.02 12.06
C GLU A 199 -0.54 -0.58 13.33
N MET A 200 -0.31 0.74 13.44
CA MET A 200 0.23 1.39 14.61
C MET A 200 -0.62 2.62 14.94
N LEU A 201 -0.81 2.91 16.23
CA LEU A 201 -1.50 4.13 16.67
C LEU A 201 -0.60 5.35 16.48
N ASP A 202 0.70 5.19 16.74
CA ASP A 202 1.67 6.27 16.56
C ASP A 202 1.58 6.90 15.17
N PHE A 203 1.50 8.24 15.13
CA PHE A 203 1.30 8.95 13.87
C PHE A 203 2.53 8.94 12.95
N ASN A 204 3.71 8.73 13.51
CA ASN A 204 4.96 8.64 12.76
C ASN A 204 5.15 7.29 12.03
N SER A 205 4.29 6.31 12.29
CA SER A 205 4.34 4.96 11.71
C SER A 205 5.41 4.05 12.34
N PRO A 206 5.39 2.75 12.04
CA PRO A 206 6.36 1.79 12.56
C PRO A 206 7.78 2.09 12.12
N LEU A 207 8.73 1.75 12.98
CA LEU A 207 10.15 1.70 12.63
C LEU A 207 10.41 0.68 11.50
N GLY A 208 11.38 0.95 10.66
CA GLY A 208 11.84 0.07 9.58
C GLY A 208 11.03 0.17 8.29
N ILE A 209 9.97 0.99 8.25
CA ILE A 209 9.23 1.28 7.03
C ILE A 209 9.02 2.78 6.86
N GLY A 210 9.41 3.33 5.72
CA GLY A 210 9.38 4.77 5.49
C GLY A 210 8.00 5.33 5.14
N THR A 211 7.88 6.65 5.27
CA THR A 211 6.69 7.41 4.87
C THR A 211 7.02 8.57 3.92
N TYR A 212 8.17 8.53 3.29
CA TYR A 212 8.66 9.62 2.44
C TYR A 212 7.70 9.94 1.28
N ARG A 213 7.44 11.23 1.09
CA ARG A 213 6.62 11.77 0.01
C ARG A 213 7.41 12.81 -0.74
N THR A 214 7.38 12.72 -2.07
CA THR A 214 8.22 13.53 -2.93
C THR A 214 7.49 13.86 -4.24
N PRO A 215 7.80 14.99 -4.88
CA PRO A 215 7.41 15.25 -6.25
C PRO A 215 7.95 14.16 -7.19
N GLN A 216 7.10 13.67 -8.07
CA GLN A 216 7.41 12.56 -8.96
C GLN A 216 6.60 12.57 -10.24
N VAL A 217 7.12 11.94 -11.27
CA VAL A 217 6.39 11.45 -12.44
C VAL A 217 6.39 9.93 -12.37
N ARG A 218 5.22 9.31 -12.39
CA ARG A 218 5.05 7.87 -12.25
C ARG A 218 4.10 7.32 -13.29
N TYR A 219 4.50 6.24 -13.92
CA TYR A 219 3.64 5.40 -14.75
C TYR A 219 3.27 4.14 -13.98
N SER A 220 2.01 3.72 -14.09
CA SER A 220 1.54 2.46 -13.48
C SER A 220 0.56 1.77 -14.41
N ASP A 221 0.70 0.44 -14.53
CA ASP A 221 -0.21 -0.38 -15.32
C ASP A 221 -0.29 -1.80 -14.74
N LYS A 222 -1.19 -2.61 -15.28
CA LYS A 222 -1.38 -4.00 -14.89
C LYS A 222 -0.65 -4.93 -15.87
N LEU A 223 0.18 -5.82 -15.34
CA LEU A 223 0.72 -6.95 -16.10
C LEU A 223 -0.37 -8.01 -16.33
N ASN A 224 -1.25 -8.20 -15.34
CA ASN A 224 -2.41 -9.09 -15.38
C ASN A 224 -3.44 -8.66 -14.32
N ALA A 225 -4.50 -9.47 -14.08
CA ALA A 225 -5.56 -9.15 -13.13
C ALA A 225 -5.05 -8.92 -11.70
N ASP A 226 -3.99 -9.64 -11.31
CA ASP A 226 -3.48 -9.68 -9.93
C ASP A 226 -2.16 -8.92 -9.76
N THR A 227 -1.50 -8.53 -10.84
CA THR A 227 -0.18 -7.90 -10.80
C THR A 227 -0.21 -6.50 -11.38
N THR A 228 0.18 -5.52 -10.58
CA THR A 228 0.35 -4.12 -10.97
C THR A 228 1.82 -3.73 -10.84
N TYR A 229 2.33 -2.94 -11.77
CA TYR A 229 3.67 -2.38 -11.69
C TYR A 229 3.65 -0.85 -11.72
N PHE A 230 4.70 -0.27 -11.18
CA PHE A 230 4.95 1.17 -11.12
C PHE A 230 6.40 1.43 -11.49
N VAL A 231 6.64 2.46 -12.30
CA VAL A 231 7.97 3.01 -12.57
C VAL A 231 7.89 4.51 -12.47
N GLY A 232 8.89 5.13 -11.83
CA GLY A 232 8.84 6.56 -11.56
C GLY A 232 10.21 7.21 -11.52
N LEU A 233 10.20 8.51 -11.75
CA LEU A 233 11.28 9.41 -11.48
C LEU A 233 10.84 10.34 -10.35
N GLU A 234 11.59 10.38 -9.27
CA GLU A 234 11.29 11.07 -8.02
C GLU A 234 12.35 12.13 -7.74
N LYS A 235 11.96 13.25 -7.11
CA LYS A 235 12.94 14.25 -6.69
C LYS A 235 13.96 13.60 -5.75
N GLY A 236 15.23 13.67 -6.09
CA GLY A 236 16.35 13.29 -5.25
C GLY A 236 16.61 14.29 -4.11
N HIS A 237 17.81 14.24 -3.53
CA HIS A 237 18.30 15.25 -2.62
C HIS A 237 18.47 16.59 -3.37
N ASP A 238 18.49 17.72 -2.64
CA ASP A 238 18.56 19.04 -3.27
C ASP A 238 19.86 19.30 -4.03
N ASP A 239 20.96 18.64 -3.64
CA ASP A 239 22.26 18.74 -4.33
C ASP A 239 22.37 17.86 -5.58
N ASN A 240 21.49 16.87 -5.74
CA ASN A 240 21.54 15.94 -6.86
C ASN A 240 21.16 16.62 -8.18
N ARG A 241 21.82 16.21 -9.26
CA ARG A 241 21.52 16.63 -10.64
C ARG A 241 20.43 15.77 -11.27
N LEU A 242 20.36 14.50 -10.85
CA LEU A 242 19.46 13.52 -11.43
C LEU A 242 18.33 13.17 -10.45
N PRO A 243 17.12 12.91 -10.95
CA PRO A 243 16.06 12.33 -10.14
C PRO A 243 16.41 10.89 -9.74
N ALA A 244 15.90 10.43 -8.60
CA ALA A 244 15.94 9.04 -8.25
C ALA A 244 14.98 8.25 -9.13
N ALA A 245 15.40 7.07 -9.59
CA ALA A 245 14.56 6.12 -10.34
C ALA A 245 14.00 5.06 -9.38
N THR A 246 12.68 4.84 -9.42
CA THR A 246 12.01 3.85 -8.57
C THR A 246 11.17 2.89 -9.38
N ALA A 247 11.09 1.64 -8.94
CA ALA A 247 10.20 0.64 -9.48
C ALA A 247 9.52 -0.16 -8.36
N LYS A 248 8.27 -0.59 -8.61
CA LYS A 248 7.50 -1.43 -7.70
C LYS A 248 6.66 -2.43 -8.49
N VAL A 249 6.59 -3.64 -8.00
CA VAL A 249 5.60 -4.64 -8.43
C VAL A 249 4.77 -5.02 -7.21
N ALA A 250 3.45 -5.06 -7.37
CA ALA A 250 2.52 -5.53 -6.36
C ALA A 250 1.70 -6.69 -6.95
N HIS A 251 1.77 -7.85 -6.32
CA HIS A 251 1.08 -9.07 -6.74
C HIS A 251 0.11 -9.55 -5.68
N LYS A 252 -1.15 -9.76 -6.06
CA LYS A 252 -2.16 -10.38 -5.21
C LYS A 252 -2.09 -11.89 -5.34
N PHE A 253 -2.13 -12.60 -4.23
CA PHE A 253 -2.14 -14.06 -4.19
C PHE A 253 -3.24 -14.58 -3.24
N ALA A 254 -3.45 -15.90 -3.20
CA ALA A 254 -4.47 -16.55 -2.37
C ALA A 254 -5.86 -15.88 -2.55
N GLU A 255 -6.31 -15.74 -3.82
CA GLU A 255 -7.62 -15.14 -4.18
C GLU A 255 -7.81 -13.71 -3.63
N GLY A 256 -6.71 -12.96 -3.46
CA GLY A 256 -6.70 -11.60 -2.92
C GLY A 256 -6.56 -11.52 -1.39
N ALA A 257 -6.43 -12.64 -0.68
CA ALA A 257 -6.15 -12.66 0.75
C ALA A 257 -4.73 -12.19 1.08
N GLY A 258 -3.82 -12.18 0.10
CA GLY A 258 -2.46 -11.69 0.27
C GLY A 258 -2.03 -10.69 -0.81
N THR A 259 -1.05 -9.86 -0.47
CA THR A 259 -0.33 -8.97 -1.39
C THR A 259 1.16 -9.08 -1.11
N LEU A 260 1.92 -9.38 -2.16
CA LEU A 260 3.38 -9.37 -2.16
C LEU A 260 3.86 -8.13 -2.91
N THR A 261 4.87 -7.45 -2.42
CA THR A 261 5.51 -6.31 -3.11
C THR A 261 7.01 -6.54 -3.25
N GLY A 262 7.55 -6.21 -4.42
CA GLY A 262 8.99 -6.08 -4.68
C GLY A 262 9.27 -4.67 -5.17
N ARG A 263 10.36 -4.04 -4.70
CA ARG A 263 10.66 -2.63 -4.94
C ARG A 263 12.13 -2.44 -5.20
N ALA A 264 12.47 -1.47 -6.04
CA ALA A 264 13.85 -1.10 -6.35
C ALA A 264 13.99 0.42 -6.42
N LEU A 265 15.19 0.89 -6.08
CA LEU A 265 15.60 2.30 -6.09
C LEU A 265 17.00 2.41 -6.67
N VAL A 266 17.24 3.44 -7.47
CA VAL A 266 18.58 3.94 -7.84
C VAL A 266 18.57 5.45 -7.68
N GLN A 267 19.59 5.99 -7.04
CA GLN A 267 19.65 7.40 -6.71
C GLN A 267 21.08 7.94 -6.85
N GLU A 268 21.21 9.18 -7.29
CA GLU A 268 22.43 9.95 -7.19
C GLU A 268 22.62 10.43 -5.74
N VAL A 269 23.81 10.36 -5.21
CA VAL A 269 24.26 11.02 -3.99
C VAL A 269 25.39 11.95 -4.36
N ARG A 270 25.13 13.25 -4.32
CA ARG A 270 26.10 14.28 -4.65
C ARG A 270 26.42 15.12 -3.42
N VAL A 271 27.69 15.36 -3.18
CA VAL A 271 28.19 16.15 -2.05
C VAL A 271 29.04 17.29 -2.57
N ARG A 272 28.49 18.51 -2.57
CA ARG A 272 29.15 19.68 -3.14
C ARG A 272 30.39 20.11 -2.37
N ASP A 273 30.37 19.95 -1.06
CA ASP A 273 31.43 20.40 -0.15
C ASP A 273 32.64 19.42 -0.13
N VAL A 274 32.47 18.23 -0.71
CA VAL A 274 33.56 17.25 -0.88
C VAL A 274 33.91 17.16 -2.37
N ALA A 275 34.71 18.09 -2.86
CA ALA A 275 35.18 18.15 -4.24
C ALA A 275 34.09 18.08 -5.33
N ASP A 276 32.79 18.35 -4.99
CA ASP A 276 31.61 18.12 -5.84
C ASP A 276 31.44 16.64 -6.25
N GLU A 277 31.82 15.73 -5.35
CA GLU A 277 31.84 14.28 -5.59
C GLU A 277 30.41 13.72 -5.77
N THR A 278 30.33 12.66 -6.55
CA THR A 278 29.03 12.06 -6.90
C THR A 278 29.17 10.55 -6.98
N ASP A 279 28.29 9.84 -6.26
CA ASP A 279 28.17 8.38 -6.33
C ASP A 279 26.71 7.97 -6.51
N PHE A 280 26.46 6.69 -6.81
CA PHE A 280 25.13 6.13 -7.03
C PHE A 280 24.76 5.11 -5.97
N GLY A 281 23.81 5.50 -5.13
CA GLY A 281 23.17 4.59 -4.19
C GLY A 281 22.04 3.78 -4.84
N TRP A 282 21.68 2.69 -4.19
CA TRP A 282 20.62 1.80 -4.64
C TRP A 282 19.82 1.26 -3.45
N GLY A 283 18.68 0.67 -3.73
CA GLY A 283 17.88 0.00 -2.70
C GLY A 283 17.03 -1.10 -3.29
N LEU A 284 16.85 -2.16 -2.51
CA LEU A 284 15.92 -3.25 -2.78
C LEU A 284 15.02 -3.45 -1.57
N ALA A 285 13.76 -3.75 -1.82
CA ALA A 285 12.81 -4.00 -0.75
C ALA A 285 11.78 -5.05 -1.17
N ALA A 286 11.30 -5.81 -0.19
CA ALA A 286 10.21 -6.76 -0.37
C ALA A 286 9.29 -6.73 0.84
N GLY A 287 8.00 -6.97 0.62
CA GLY A 287 7.05 -7.00 1.71
C GLY A 287 5.82 -7.84 1.39
N VAL A 288 5.17 -8.30 2.44
CA VAL A 288 3.96 -9.12 2.35
C VAL A 288 2.91 -8.63 3.36
N ASN A 289 1.67 -8.60 2.90
CA ASN A 289 0.47 -8.57 3.72
C ASN A 289 -0.31 -9.85 3.44
N PHE A 290 -0.65 -10.60 4.46
CA PHE A 290 -1.37 -11.86 4.30
C PHE A 290 -2.45 -12.03 5.37
N LYS A 291 -3.63 -12.45 4.94
CA LYS A 291 -4.78 -12.75 5.78
C LYS A 291 -5.06 -14.27 5.75
N PRO A 292 -4.36 -15.07 6.55
CA PRO A 292 -4.57 -16.52 6.59
C PRO A 292 -5.97 -16.90 7.09
N THR A 293 -6.62 -16.02 7.84
CA THR A 293 -8.00 -16.16 8.30
C THR A 293 -8.73 -14.81 8.22
N GLU A 294 -10.05 -14.81 8.40
CA GLU A 294 -10.85 -13.57 8.45
C GLU A 294 -10.49 -12.66 9.64
N THR A 295 -9.88 -13.23 10.68
CA THR A 295 -9.56 -12.52 11.93
C THR A 295 -8.08 -12.16 12.06
N LEU A 296 -7.17 -12.82 11.35
CA LEU A 296 -5.72 -12.59 11.46
C LEU A 296 -5.18 -11.93 10.19
N THR A 297 -4.42 -10.85 10.36
CA THR A 297 -3.61 -10.24 9.29
C THR A 297 -2.16 -10.21 9.73
N LEU A 298 -1.27 -10.70 8.87
CA LEU A 298 0.18 -10.69 9.06
C LEU A 298 0.81 -9.70 8.08
N ASN A 299 1.78 -8.95 8.54
CA ASN A 299 2.57 -8.00 7.76
C ASN A 299 4.06 -8.27 7.98
N ALA A 300 4.83 -8.22 6.92
CA ALA A 300 6.28 -8.19 6.98
C ALA A 300 6.82 -7.30 5.85
N ASP A 301 7.86 -6.54 6.14
CA ASP A 301 8.54 -5.70 5.17
C ASP A 301 10.04 -5.67 5.49
N TYR A 302 10.88 -5.71 4.44
CA TYR A 302 12.32 -5.59 4.52
C TYR A 302 12.80 -4.62 3.44
N SER A 303 13.75 -3.79 3.78
CA SER A 303 14.41 -2.86 2.87
C SER A 303 15.91 -2.84 3.14
N HIS A 304 16.71 -2.85 2.07
CA HIS A 304 18.13 -2.53 2.07
C HIS A 304 18.33 -1.28 1.21
N VAL A 305 19.10 -0.31 1.70
CA VAL A 305 19.39 0.96 1.00
C VAL A 305 20.85 1.33 1.21
N THR A 306 21.52 1.64 0.12
CA THR A 306 22.85 2.29 0.09
C THR A 306 22.66 3.75 -0.32
N GLY A 307 23.16 4.70 0.47
CA GLY A 307 23.10 6.14 0.22
C GLY A 307 22.04 6.89 1.02
N ASP A 308 21.18 7.67 0.35
CA ASP A 308 20.20 8.55 1.01
C ASP A 308 19.13 7.75 1.77
N ASP A 309 19.08 7.96 3.05
CA ASP A 309 18.29 7.23 4.04
C ASP A 309 16.79 7.64 4.14
N LYS A 310 16.38 8.69 3.46
CA LYS A 310 15.02 9.25 3.55
C LYS A 310 13.90 8.25 3.23
N PHE A 311 14.23 7.14 2.55
CA PHE A 311 13.30 6.07 2.25
C PHE A 311 13.06 5.12 3.43
N ILE A 312 13.93 5.14 4.44
CA ILE A 312 13.79 4.39 5.69
C ILE A 312 13.46 5.37 6.81
N LEU A 313 12.54 4.99 7.69
CA LEU A 313 12.11 5.85 8.77
C LEU A 313 13.15 5.91 9.89
N TYR A 314 13.49 7.12 10.36
CA TYR A 314 14.39 7.40 11.47
C TYR A 314 15.87 7.07 11.27
N THR A 315 16.34 7.10 10.05
CA THR A 315 17.77 6.96 9.77
C THR A 315 18.53 8.28 9.77
N ASN A 316 17.83 9.40 9.63
CA ASN A 316 18.41 10.75 9.50
C ASN A 316 19.10 11.31 10.76
N GLY A 317 19.48 10.44 11.69
CA GLY A 317 20.41 10.76 12.77
C GLY A 317 21.87 10.50 12.41
N ASN A 318 22.12 9.81 11.32
CA ASN A 318 23.45 9.48 10.82
C ASN A 318 23.74 10.24 9.52
N GLU A 319 24.99 10.39 9.18
CA GLU A 319 25.40 10.82 7.85
C GLU A 319 25.09 9.71 6.82
N ARG A 320 24.78 10.08 5.58
CA ARG A 320 24.47 9.15 4.49
C ARG A 320 25.71 8.69 3.72
N TYR A 321 26.88 9.25 4.02
CA TYR A 321 28.19 8.94 3.45
C TYR A 321 29.27 9.22 4.48
N SER A 322 30.42 8.59 4.32
CA SER A 322 31.68 8.98 4.94
C SER A 322 32.59 9.63 3.91
N VAL A 323 33.63 10.35 4.37
CA VAL A 323 34.54 11.09 3.51
C VAL A 323 35.95 10.49 3.68
N ASP A 324 36.57 10.06 2.58
CA ASP A 324 37.98 9.65 2.52
C ASP A 324 38.74 10.54 1.51
N GLY A 325 39.42 11.55 2.02
CA GLY A 325 40.09 12.53 1.20
C GLY A 325 39.16 13.41 0.39
N ASN A 326 39.07 13.16 -0.92
CA ASN A 326 38.13 13.83 -1.83
C ASN A 326 37.02 12.92 -2.32
N ASP A 327 37.01 11.67 -1.87
CA ASP A 327 36.01 10.66 -2.25
C ASP A 327 34.92 10.51 -1.16
N ILE A 328 33.77 9.98 -1.53
CA ILE A 328 32.68 9.65 -0.63
C ILE A 328 32.38 8.15 -0.68
N ASP A 329 32.22 7.54 0.48
CA ASP A 329 31.74 6.16 0.63
C ASP A 329 30.30 6.19 1.15
N LEU A 330 29.36 5.59 0.41
CA LEU A 330 27.94 5.59 0.77
C LEU A 330 27.68 4.61 1.90
N LYS A 331 26.93 5.05 2.90
CA LYS A 331 26.51 4.21 4.02
C LYS A 331 25.34 3.29 3.64
N GLU A 332 25.26 2.16 4.32
CA GLU A 332 24.28 1.12 4.08
C GLU A 332 23.36 0.92 5.28
N PHE A 333 22.09 0.66 4.97
CA PHE A 333 21.03 0.48 5.96
C PHE A 333 20.20 -0.76 5.65
N ASP A 334 19.96 -1.58 6.67
CA ASP A 334 19.00 -2.67 6.64
C ASP A 334 17.84 -2.38 7.57
N ALA A 335 16.61 -2.54 7.11
CA ALA A 335 15.44 -2.27 7.91
C ALA A 335 14.37 -3.35 7.73
N PHE A 336 13.69 -3.72 8.81
CA PHE A 336 12.54 -4.60 8.71
C PHE A 336 11.43 -4.19 9.67
N THR A 337 10.20 -4.57 9.32
CA THR A 337 9.01 -4.36 10.14
C THR A 337 8.12 -5.59 10.05
N LEU A 338 7.65 -6.06 11.19
CA LEU A 338 6.74 -7.19 11.32
C LEU A 338 5.49 -6.76 12.08
N GLY A 339 4.36 -7.38 11.78
CA GLY A 339 3.13 -7.12 12.51
C GLY A 339 2.09 -8.23 12.38
N ALA A 340 1.33 -8.41 13.45
CA ALA A 340 0.20 -9.31 13.49
C ALA A 340 -1.02 -8.59 14.09
N THR A 341 -2.07 -8.43 13.28
CA THR A 341 -3.33 -7.81 13.71
C THR A 341 -4.40 -8.87 13.88
N LEU A 342 -4.96 -8.96 15.09
CA LEU A 342 -6.06 -9.87 15.43
C LEU A 342 -7.37 -9.08 15.58
N LYS A 343 -8.39 -9.43 14.81
CA LYS A 343 -9.77 -8.99 15.04
C LYS A 343 -10.39 -9.84 16.15
N ILE A 344 -10.50 -9.28 17.33
CA ILE A 344 -11.07 -9.94 18.52
C ILE A 344 -12.60 -9.99 18.43
N THR A 345 -13.20 -8.88 17.97
CA THR A 345 -14.62 -8.76 17.64
C THR A 345 -14.79 -7.91 16.37
N PRO A 346 -16.00 -7.78 15.79
CA PRO A 346 -16.22 -6.86 14.67
C PRO A 346 -15.87 -5.39 14.96
N LYS A 347 -15.80 -5.01 16.23
CA LYS A 347 -15.50 -3.63 16.68
C LYS A 347 -14.15 -3.47 17.36
N LEU A 348 -13.48 -4.56 17.72
CA LEU A 348 -12.25 -4.55 18.51
C LEU A 348 -11.16 -5.35 17.81
N ARG A 349 -10.00 -4.74 17.64
CA ARG A 349 -8.79 -5.39 17.12
C ARG A 349 -7.57 -4.97 17.91
N SER A 350 -6.54 -5.78 17.85
CA SER A 350 -5.25 -5.54 18.48
C SER A 350 -4.14 -5.88 17.51
N THR A 351 -3.06 -5.09 17.53
CA THR A 351 -1.86 -5.31 16.72
C THR A 351 -0.66 -5.40 17.63
N LEU A 352 0.10 -6.48 17.49
CA LEU A 352 1.46 -6.61 17.98
C LEU A 352 2.39 -6.42 16.81
N GLY A 353 3.41 -5.57 16.98
CA GLY A 353 4.39 -5.31 15.94
C GLY A 353 5.79 -5.08 16.46
N TYR A 354 6.74 -5.18 15.57
CA TYR A 354 8.17 -4.97 15.82
C TYR A 354 8.82 -4.42 14.57
N GLY A 355 9.77 -3.50 14.74
CA GLY A 355 10.60 -2.96 13.67
C GLY A 355 12.03 -2.73 14.15
N ALA A 356 12.98 -2.81 13.23
CA ALA A 356 14.38 -2.51 13.50
C ALA A 356 15.05 -1.87 12.26
N VAL A 357 16.11 -1.11 12.52
CA VAL A 357 17.02 -0.56 11.52
C VAL A 357 18.44 -0.82 12.01
N PHE A 358 19.28 -1.31 11.10
CA PHE A 358 20.69 -1.57 11.30
C PHE A 358 21.51 -0.67 10.37
N PHE A 359 22.57 -0.10 10.88
CA PHE A 359 23.49 0.78 10.14
C PHE A 359 24.83 0.06 10.01
N ASN A 360 25.15 -0.42 8.81
CA ASN A 360 26.29 -1.31 8.63
C ASN A 360 27.66 -0.62 8.80
N ASP A 361 27.70 0.72 8.63
CA ASP A 361 28.92 1.53 8.63
C ASP A 361 28.84 2.70 9.64
N ALA A 362 28.16 2.49 10.77
CA ALA A 362 28.05 3.50 11.81
C ALA A 362 29.40 3.73 12.51
N VAL A 363 29.71 4.98 12.83
CA VAL A 363 30.93 5.38 13.53
C VAL A 363 30.60 6.17 14.80
N ASP A 364 31.34 5.91 15.86
CA ASP A 364 31.30 6.60 17.17
C ASP A 364 29.87 6.92 17.66
N GLU A 365 29.45 8.17 17.69
CA GLU A 365 28.17 8.63 18.23
C GLU A 365 26.95 8.38 17.29
N GLU A 366 27.19 7.84 16.09
CA GLU A 366 26.10 7.50 15.17
C GLU A 366 25.28 6.31 15.69
N ASN A 367 24.03 6.25 15.26
CA ASN A 367 23.18 5.11 15.54
C ASN A 367 23.72 3.85 14.83
N ASP A 368 23.89 2.76 15.56
CA ASP A 368 24.25 1.43 15.07
C ASP A 368 22.99 0.57 14.90
N GLU A 369 22.13 0.59 15.90
CA GLU A 369 20.89 -0.17 15.89
C GLU A 369 19.72 0.62 16.50
N LEU A 370 18.57 0.52 15.84
CA LEU A 370 17.29 1.02 16.36
C LEU A 370 16.30 -0.13 16.41
N GLN A 371 15.63 -0.33 17.54
CA GLN A 371 14.60 -1.34 17.73
C GLN A 371 13.32 -0.74 18.29
N GLN A 372 12.17 -1.28 17.90
CA GLN A 372 10.89 -0.84 18.42
C GLN A 372 9.85 -1.96 18.39
N GLY A 373 9.19 -2.19 19.54
CA GLY A 373 8.01 -3.02 19.66
C GLY A 373 6.79 -2.20 20.07
N TRP A 374 5.60 -2.59 19.61
CA TRP A 374 4.35 -1.97 20.06
C TRP A 374 3.23 -3.01 20.19
N LEU A 375 2.34 -2.70 21.10
CA LEU A 375 1.06 -3.41 21.25
C LEU A 375 -0.05 -2.38 21.33
N ASN A 376 -1.04 -2.48 20.45
CA ASN A 376 -2.18 -1.60 20.49
C ASN A 376 -3.52 -2.34 20.58
N VAL A 377 -4.52 -1.58 20.98
CA VAL A 377 -5.93 -1.98 20.92
C VAL A 377 -6.72 -0.85 20.27
N MET A 378 -7.47 -1.18 19.21
CA MET A 378 -8.31 -0.26 18.48
C MET A 378 -9.78 -0.67 18.58
N TYR A 379 -10.63 0.25 19.00
CA TYR A 379 -12.07 0.06 19.18
C TYR A 379 -12.87 1.00 18.28
N ASN A 380 -13.76 0.44 17.47
CA ASN A 380 -14.69 1.18 16.63
C ASN A 380 -16.10 1.04 17.17
N PRO A 381 -16.57 1.91 18.09
CA PRO A 381 -17.95 1.87 18.60
C PRO A 381 -18.99 1.98 17.45
N VAL A 382 -18.68 2.85 16.48
CA VAL A 382 -19.35 3.00 15.19
C VAL A 382 -18.31 3.14 14.09
N GLN A 383 -18.69 2.91 12.83
CA GLN A 383 -17.75 2.87 11.70
C GLN A 383 -16.90 4.15 11.55
N ALA A 384 -17.49 5.31 11.82
CA ALA A 384 -16.82 6.61 11.67
C ALA A 384 -15.86 6.94 12.83
N ILE A 385 -15.97 6.29 13.99
CA ILE A 385 -15.20 6.61 15.20
C ILE A 385 -14.22 5.47 15.50
N THR A 386 -12.95 5.83 15.74
CA THR A 386 -11.92 4.93 16.24
C THR A 386 -11.35 5.50 17.53
N LEU A 387 -11.34 4.69 18.58
CA LEU A 387 -10.62 4.94 19.83
C LEU A 387 -9.46 3.96 19.87
N GLY A 388 -8.30 4.38 20.34
CA GLY A 388 -7.11 3.53 20.41
C GLY A 388 -6.30 3.79 21.66
N ALA A 389 -5.60 2.74 22.13
CA ALA A 389 -4.54 2.80 23.10
C ALA A 389 -3.37 1.95 22.63
N GLU A 390 -2.14 2.39 22.92
CA GLU A 390 -0.90 1.74 22.47
C GLU A 390 0.18 1.89 23.51
N TYR A 391 0.91 0.82 23.74
CA TYR A 391 2.18 0.83 24.44
C TYR A 391 3.30 0.63 23.42
N VAL A 392 4.33 1.46 23.51
CA VAL A 392 5.53 1.41 22.67
C VAL A 392 6.74 1.24 23.58
N TYR A 393 7.62 0.31 23.20
CA TYR A 393 8.97 0.16 23.73
C TYR A 393 9.95 0.26 22.56
N GLY A 394 11.00 1.06 22.73
CA GLY A 394 12.08 1.18 21.76
C GLY A 394 13.44 1.27 22.42
N GLU A 395 14.47 0.92 21.68
CA GLU A 395 15.86 1.02 22.10
C GLU A 395 16.70 1.58 20.95
N ARG A 396 17.59 2.49 21.27
CA ARG A 396 18.60 3.08 20.42
C ARG A 396 19.97 2.66 20.95
N GLU A 397 20.83 2.16 20.05
CA GLU A 397 22.23 1.90 20.35
C GLU A 397 23.09 2.67 19.36
N THR A 398 24.19 3.24 19.84
CA THR A 398 25.22 3.92 19.02
C THR A 398 26.44 3.03 18.85
N ALA A 399 27.25 3.29 17.83
CA ALA A 399 28.43 2.48 17.50
C ALA A 399 29.47 2.41 18.64
N ASP A 400 29.52 3.43 19.52
CA ASP A 400 30.33 3.43 20.74
C ASP A 400 29.66 2.70 21.92
N GLY A 401 28.51 2.06 21.72
CA GLY A 401 27.81 1.21 22.69
C GLY A 401 26.96 1.97 23.71
N GLN A 402 26.67 3.26 23.50
CA GLN A 402 25.71 3.97 24.33
C GLN A 402 24.30 3.57 23.96
N THR A 403 23.42 3.43 24.95
CA THR A 403 22.01 3.04 24.73
C THR A 403 21.06 4.11 25.23
N GLY A 404 19.90 4.20 24.57
CA GLY A 404 18.78 5.02 24.98
C GLY A 404 17.46 4.27 24.79
N LYS A 405 16.47 4.50 25.65
CA LYS A 405 15.19 3.78 25.65
C LYS A 405 14.02 4.71 25.41
N ASP A 406 13.02 4.23 24.70
CA ASP A 406 11.71 4.88 24.52
C ASP A 406 10.61 4.01 25.13
N LYS A 407 9.92 4.52 26.15
CA LYS A 407 8.77 3.85 26.77
C LYS A 407 7.61 4.83 26.81
N ARG A 408 6.52 4.48 26.12
CA ARG A 408 5.40 5.41 25.97
C ARG A 408 4.05 4.69 25.97
N ILE A 409 3.05 5.34 26.57
CA ILE A 409 1.64 4.98 26.45
C ILE A 409 0.97 6.08 25.65
N GLY A 410 0.36 5.72 24.49
CA GLY A 410 -0.41 6.62 23.63
C GLY A 410 -1.88 6.29 23.65
N VAL A 411 -2.74 7.31 23.54
CA VAL A 411 -4.17 7.14 23.30
C VAL A 411 -4.63 8.06 22.16
N MET A 412 -5.68 7.64 21.46
CA MET A 412 -6.18 8.35 20.28
C MET A 412 -7.70 8.26 20.19
N ALA A 413 -8.32 9.38 19.81
CA ALA A 413 -9.69 9.43 19.35
C ALA A 413 -9.73 10.03 17.94
N ARG A 414 -10.39 9.34 16.99
CA ARG A 414 -10.48 9.76 15.59
C ARG A 414 -11.91 9.65 15.08
N TYR A 415 -12.40 10.71 14.42
CA TYR A 415 -13.63 10.73 13.64
C TYR A 415 -13.30 10.86 12.16
N ASN A 416 -13.74 9.91 11.35
CA ASN A 416 -13.57 9.91 9.88
C ASN A 416 -14.83 10.43 9.20
N PHE A 417 -14.69 11.24 8.16
CA PHE A 417 -15.77 11.82 7.35
C PHE A 417 -15.49 11.74 5.86
#